data_d77aed67d2476d8a509ca6f72b43f6f2
#
_entry.id   d77aed67d2476d8a509ca6f72b43f6f2
#
_cell.length_a   1.000
_cell.length_b   1.000
_cell.length_c   1.000
_cell.angle_alpha   90.00
_cell.angle_beta   90.00
_cell.angle_gamma   90.00
#
_symmetry.space_group_name_H-M   'P 1'
#
loop_
_entity.id
_entity.type
_entity.pdbx_description
1 polymer ?
#
loop_
_entity_poly.entity_id
_entity_poly.type
_entity_poly.pdbx_seq_one_letter_code
_entity_poly.pdbx_strand_id
1 'polypeptide(L)'
;MQKILFGIAAVCAILATSALAQEKLAVGDNVPDFKLPYATKDTIVFEGMSSRDLAGKTYVLAFYPADWSGGCTREVCTFRDALADFDELNVTVLGVSVDSPFSHRKWAREENLNFKLLSDQTHKFGKAMGVYNEDSGVFSRSTFVIGPDGKLKYADYDYSVKDNQDFEALKATLAVE
;
A
#
# COMPACT_ATOMS: atom_id res chain seq x y z
N MET A 1 -64.85 31.70 22.32
CA MET A 1 -64.37 30.30 21.99
C MET A 1 -63.27 30.40 20.93
N GLN A 2 -62.01 30.37 21.38
CA GLN A 2 -60.87 30.65 20.56
C GLN A 2 -60.13 29.29 20.30
N LYS A 3 -60.11 28.84 19.04
CA LYS A 3 -59.47 27.61 18.65
C LYS A 3 -58.01 27.88 18.41
N ILE A 4 -57.12 27.30 19.24
CA ILE A 4 -55.66 27.31 19.07
C ILE A 4 -55.30 26.14 18.13
N LEU A 5 -54.84 26.48 16.95
CA LEU A 5 -54.19 25.49 16.04
C LEU A 5 -52.72 25.32 16.44
N PHE A 6 -52.33 24.13 16.90
CA PHE A 6 -50.94 23.72 17.06
C PHE A 6 -50.45 23.23 15.71
N GLY A 7 -49.56 23.99 15.06
CA GLY A 7 -48.79 23.55 13.90
C GLY A 7 -47.61 22.72 14.33
N ILE A 8 -47.61 21.43 13.97
CA ILE A 8 -46.46 20.55 14.14
C ILE A 8 -45.51 20.78 12.96
N ALA A 9 -44.41 21.47 13.20
CA ALA A 9 -43.34 21.58 12.23
C ALA A 9 -42.49 20.29 12.30
N ALA A 10 -42.61 19.41 11.31
CA ALA A 10 -41.75 18.24 11.14
C ALA A 10 -40.40 18.72 10.63
N VAL A 11 -39.38 18.71 11.50
CA VAL A 11 -37.99 18.92 11.13
C VAL A 11 -37.48 17.61 10.51
N CYS A 12 -37.42 17.57 9.19
CA CYS A 12 -36.81 16.48 8.44
C CYS A 12 -35.28 16.63 8.51
N ALA A 13 -34.64 15.96 9.47
CA ALA A 13 -33.19 15.88 9.53
C ALA A 13 -32.69 14.99 8.37
N ILE A 14 -32.22 15.61 7.32
CA ILE A 14 -31.50 14.92 6.22
C ILE A 14 -30.15 14.49 6.77
N LEU A 15 -30.04 13.23 7.18
CA LEU A 15 -28.73 12.58 7.43
C LEU A 15 -28.03 12.42 6.09
N ALA A 16 -27.21 13.39 5.73
CA ALA A 16 -26.27 13.24 4.64
C ALA A 16 -25.22 12.19 5.06
N THR A 17 -25.41 10.94 4.64
CA THR A 17 -24.34 9.94 4.66
C THR A 17 -23.33 10.36 3.60
N SER A 18 -22.35 11.19 3.99
CA SER A 18 -21.17 11.37 3.19
C SER A 18 -20.47 10.00 3.15
N ALA A 19 -20.45 9.38 1.97
CA ALA A 19 -19.49 8.31 1.72
C ALA A 19 -18.11 8.91 2.02
N LEU A 20 -17.48 8.45 3.11
CA LEU A 20 -16.11 8.84 3.44
C LEU A 20 -15.24 8.30 2.30
N ALA A 21 -14.90 9.16 1.36
CA ALA A 21 -13.83 8.85 0.42
C ALA A 21 -12.62 8.48 1.27
N GLN A 22 -12.01 7.35 0.98
CA GLN A 22 -10.84 6.87 1.70
C GLN A 22 -9.74 7.93 1.56
N GLU A 23 -9.35 8.54 2.68
CA GLU A 23 -8.42 9.67 2.69
C GLU A 23 -7.02 9.16 2.35
N LYS A 24 -6.39 9.74 1.34
CA LYS A 24 -5.01 9.43 0.95
C LYS A 24 -4.06 10.11 1.94
N LEU A 25 -3.06 9.39 2.40
CA LEU A 25 -2.02 9.95 3.26
C LEU A 25 -1.16 10.96 2.50
N ALA A 26 -0.75 12.01 3.17
CA ALA A 26 0.17 13.02 2.66
C ALA A 26 1.60 12.78 3.19
N VAL A 27 2.59 13.30 2.49
CA VAL A 27 3.98 13.32 2.97
C VAL A 27 4.05 14.00 4.34
N GLY A 28 4.68 13.34 5.30
CA GLY A 28 4.77 13.75 6.70
C GLY A 28 3.78 13.04 7.63
N ASP A 29 2.74 12.39 7.11
CA ASP A 29 1.80 11.60 7.91
C ASP A 29 2.44 10.32 8.45
N ASN A 30 1.94 9.84 9.58
CA ASN A 30 2.32 8.54 10.10
C ASN A 30 1.68 7.43 9.26
N VAL A 31 2.48 6.46 8.86
CA VAL A 31 1.98 5.28 8.16
C VAL A 31 1.25 4.37 9.16
N PRO A 32 0.06 3.85 8.82
CA PRO A 32 -0.69 2.95 9.69
C PRO A 32 0.10 1.70 10.05
N ASP A 33 -0.05 1.23 11.29
CA ASP A 33 0.53 -0.03 11.73
C ASP A 33 -0.04 -1.21 10.94
N PHE A 34 0.84 -2.15 10.59
CA PHE A 34 0.44 -3.40 9.97
C PHE A 34 1.12 -4.61 10.62
N LYS A 35 0.50 -5.77 10.46
CA LYS A 35 1.10 -7.09 10.66
C LYS A 35 0.50 -8.04 9.65
N LEU A 36 1.30 -8.43 8.66
CA LEU A 36 0.85 -9.19 7.49
C LEU A 36 1.70 -10.44 7.28
N PRO A 37 1.08 -11.60 6.96
CA PRO A 37 1.80 -12.74 6.41
C PRO A 37 2.61 -12.31 5.19
N TYR A 38 3.72 -12.98 4.95
CA TYR A 38 4.51 -12.72 3.76
C TYR A 38 5.09 -14.00 3.16
N ALA A 39 5.50 -13.90 1.92
CA ALA A 39 6.30 -14.91 1.27
C ALA A 39 7.56 -14.31 0.65
N THR A 40 8.57 -15.16 0.54
CA THR A 40 9.73 -15.01 -0.35
C THR A 40 9.70 -16.14 -1.37
N LYS A 41 10.64 -16.18 -2.29
CA LYS A 41 10.78 -17.32 -3.22
C LYS A 41 11.01 -18.66 -2.51
N ASP A 42 11.52 -18.66 -1.29
CA ASP A 42 11.91 -19.86 -0.56
C ASP A 42 10.92 -20.27 0.53
N THR A 43 10.23 -19.32 1.18
CA THR A 43 9.40 -19.60 2.35
C THR A 43 8.12 -18.79 2.40
N ILE A 44 7.18 -19.26 3.24
CA ILE A 44 5.99 -18.51 3.68
C ILE A 44 6.08 -18.34 5.18
N VAL A 45 5.81 -17.15 5.68
CA VAL A 45 5.77 -16.82 7.11
C VAL A 45 4.38 -16.31 7.46
N PHE A 46 3.57 -17.17 8.08
CA PHE A 46 2.19 -16.85 8.46
C PHE A 46 2.09 -15.94 9.68
N GLU A 47 3.06 -16.00 10.61
CA GLU A 47 3.17 -15.07 11.74
C GLU A 47 3.33 -13.63 11.27
N GLY A 48 3.86 -13.50 10.06
CA GLY A 48 3.97 -12.26 9.34
C GLY A 48 5.12 -11.36 9.78
N MET A 49 5.13 -10.19 9.18
CA MET A 49 6.01 -9.07 9.47
C MET A 49 5.15 -7.87 9.88
N SER A 50 5.62 -7.08 10.81
CA SER A 50 4.93 -5.88 11.29
C SER A 50 5.71 -4.60 10.97
N SER A 51 5.03 -3.45 11.00
CA SER A 51 5.66 -2.13 10.92
C SER A 51 6.75 -1.94 11.98
N ARG A 52 6.61 -2.58 13.15
CA ARG A 52 7.61 -2.51 14.25
C ARG A 52 8.94 -3.17 13.90
N ASP A 53 8.94 -4.20 13.03
CA ASP A 53 10.17 -4.87 12.56
C ASP A 53 11.00 -3.96 11.63
N LEU A 54 10.39 -2.87 11.17
CA LEU A 54 10.97 -1.85 10.31
C LEU A 54 11.31 -0.55 11.07
N ALA A 55 11.04 -0.48 12.37
CA ALA A 55 11.33 0.71 13.15
C ALA A 55 12.81 1.12 13.02
N GLY A 56 13.07 2.41 12.77
CA GLY A 56 14.41 2.94 12.57
C GLY A 56 15.03 2.65 11.20
N LYS A 57 14.25 2.12 10.25
CA LYS A 57 14.71 1.81 8.88
C LYS A 57 13.89 2.57 7.86
N THR A 58 14.53 2.97 6.77
CA THR A 58 13.82 3.43 5.59
C THR A 58 13.34 2.21 4.78
N TYR A 59 12.08 2.25 4.30
CA TYR A 59 11.55 1.17 3.48
C TYR A 59 10.58 1.65 2.41
N VAL A 60 10.46 0.87 1.35
CA VAL A 60 9.53 1.08 0.24
C VAL A 60 8.37 0.10 0.36
N LEU A 61 7.14 0.60 0.20
CA LEU A 61 5.95 -0.20 -0.03
C LEU A 61 5.51 -0.04 -1.49
N ALA A 62 5.50 -1.13 -2.23
CA ALA A 62 5.00 -1.20 -3.60
C ALA A 62 3.67 -1.97 -3.60
N PHE A 63 2.55 -1.25 -3.65
CA PHE A 63 1.21 -1.84 -3.76
C PHE A 63 0.89 -2.12 -5.22
N TYR A 64 0.43 -3.31 -5.50
CA TYR A 64 0.07 -3.73 -6.86
C TYR A 64 -1.24 -4.53 -6.88
N PRO A 65 -1.97 -4.53 -8.02
CA PRO A 65 -3.28 -5.18 -8.13
C PRO A 65 -3.28 -6.69 -7.90
N ALA A 66 -2.39 -7.43 -8.58
CA ALA A 66 -2.44 -8.90 -8.54
C ALA A 66 -1.13 -9.53 -9.03
N ASP A 67 -0.74 -10.64 -8.41
CA ASP A 67 0.29 -11.53 -8.92
C ASP A 67 -0.01 -11.94 -10.37
N TRP A 68 1.00 -12.33 -11.13
CA TRP A 68 0.90 -12.88 -12.50
C TRP A 68 0.42 -11.89 -13.58
N SER A 69 -0.04 -10.68 -13.23
CA SER A 69 -0.42 -9.70 -14.24
C SER A 69 0.83 -9.08 -14.89
N GLY A 70 0.81 -8.87 -16.22
CA GLY A 70 1.99 -8.39 -16.95
C GLY A 70 2.51 -7.03 -16.48
N GLY A 71 1.63 -6.14 -16.02
CA GLY A 71 2.02 -4.86 -15.43
C GLY A 71 2.69 -5.02 -14.06
N CYS A 72 2.13 -5.89 -13.20
CA CYS A 72 2.71 -6.14 -11.88
C CYS A 72 4.03 -6.91 -11.97
N THR A 73 4.14 -7.87 -12.91
CA THR A 73 5.42 -8.54 -13.17
C THR A 73 6.51 -7.54 -13.57
N ARG A 74 6.18 -6.59 -14.45
CA ARG A 74 7.14 -5.53 -14.82
C ARG A 74 7.57 -4.70 -13.62
N GLU A 75 6.62 -4.31 -12.76
CA GLU A 75 6.91 -3.54 -11.55
C GLU A 75 7.86 -4.27 -10.61
N VAL A 76 7.51 -5.49 -10.19
CA VAL A 76 8.33 -6.24 -9.24
C VAL A 76 9.69 -6.62 -9.81
N CYS A 77 9.79 -6.87 -11.12
CA CYS A 77 11.06 -7.09 -11.80
C CYS A 77 11.93 -5.82 -11.83
N THR A 78 11.33 -4.64 -12.01
CA THR A 78 12.06 -3.36 -11.90
C THR A 78 12.66 -3.19 -10.50
N PHE A 79 11.89 -3.44 -9.43
CA PHE A 79 12.40 -3.41 -8.06
C PHE A 79 13.46 -4.49 -7.80
N ARG A 80 13.25 -5.72 -8.29
CA ARG A 80 14.23 -6.81 -8.20
C ARG A 80 15.57 -6.42 -8.81
N ASP A 81 15.54 -5.88 -10.02
CA ASP A 81 16.76 -5.57 -10.79
C ASP A 81 17.54 -4.39 -10.18
N ALA A 82 16.85 -3.51 -9.44
CA ALA A 82 17.45 -2.40 -8.71
C ALA A 82 17.71 -2.70 -7.22
N LEU A 83 17.52 -3.94 -6.75
CA LEU A 83 17.60 -4.26 -5.33
C LEU A 83 18.96 -3.96 -4.72
N ALA A 84 20.05 -4.15 -5.49
CA ALA A 84 21.41 -3.82 -5.04
C ALA A 84 21.55 -2.31 -4.70
N ASP A 85 20.93 -1.42 -5.48
CA ASP A 85 20.95 0.01 -5.21
C ASP A 85 20.22 0.33 -3.89
N PHE A 86 19.08 -0.34 -3.63
CA PHE A 86 18.33 -0.18 -2.37
C PHE A 86 19.12 -0.73 -1.16
N ASP A 87 19.79 -1.87 -1.33
CA ASP A 87 20.61 -2.48 -0.28
C ASP A 87 21.81 -1.59 0.09
N GLU A 88 22.46 -0.94 -0.87
CA GLU A 88 23.54 0.03 -0.63
C GLU A 88 23.04 1.24 0.19
N LEU A 89 21.77 1.62 0.03
CA LEU A 89 21.12 2.69 0.79
C LEU A 89 20.49 2.21 2.11
N ASN A 90 20.64 0.92 2.46
CA ASN A 90 19.95 0.27 3.60
C ASN A 90 18.41 0.40 3.56
N VAL A 91 17.83 0.39 2.36
CA VAL A 91 16.39 0.50 2.13
C VAL A 91 15.79 -0.88 1.91
N THR A 92 14.76 -1.23 2.66
CA THR A 92 14.02 -2.48 2.49
C THR A 92 12.88 -2.30 1.50
N VAL A 93 12.78 -3.12 0.46
CA VAL A 93 11.66 -3.14 -0.49
C VAL A 93 10.65 -4.22 -0.07
N LEU A 94 9.36 -3.87 -0.09
CA LEU A 94 8.24 -4.76 0.23
C LEU A 94 7.15 -4.59 -0.84
N GLY A 95 6.78 -5.69 -1.51
CA GLY A 95 5.59 -5.73 -2.35
C GLY A 95 4.35 -6.01 -1.50
N VAL A 96 3.20 -5.45 -1.85
CA VAL A 96 1.94 -5.65 -1.11
C VAL A 96 0.78 -5.87 -2.08
N SER A 97 0.05 -6.96 -1.94
CA SER A 97 -1.19 -7.18 -2.65
C SER A 97 -2.23 -7.94 -1.81
N VAL A 98 -3.40 -8.14 -2.38
CA VAL A 98 -4.49 -8.95 -1.77
C VAL A 98 -4.27 -10.46 -1.96
N ASP A 99 -3.30 -10.86 -2.75
CA ASP A 99 -3.05 -12.27 -3.06
C ASP A 99 -2.60 -13.06 -1.83
N SER A 100 -2.79 -14.38 -1.90
CA SER A 100 -2.41 -15.27 -0.81
C SER A 100 -0.88 -15.46 -0.73
N PRO A 101 -0.31 -15.78 0.45
CA PRO A 101 1.11 -16.08 0.59
C PRO A 101 1.57 -17.26 -0.28
N PHE A 102 0.66 -18.16 -0.65
CA PHE A 102 0.96 -19.28 -1.55
C PHE A 102 1.18 -18.81 -2.98
N SER A 103 0.34 -17.89 -3.47
CA SER A 103 0.51 -17.24 -4.77
C SER A 103 1.83 -16.47 -4.79
N HIS A 104 2.06 -15.62 -3.80
CA HIS A 104 3.29 -14.85 -3.64
C HIS A 104 4.54 -15.71 -3.72
N ARG A 105 4.61 -16.83 -2.97
CA ARG A 105 5.78 -17.71 -2.99
C ARG A 105 6.04 -18.29 -4.37
N LYS A 106 4.99 -18.78 -5.04
CA LYS A 106 5.14 -19.38 -6.35
C LYS A 106 5.59 -18.34 -7.37
N TRP A 107 4.97 -17.17 -7.36
CA TRP A 107 5.32 -16.07 -8.26
C TRP A 107 6.72 -15.52 -7.96
N ALA A 108 7.07 -15.29 -6.69
CA ALA A 108 8.40 -14.85 -6.31
C ALA A 108 9.50 -15.83 -6.76
N ARG A 109 9.22 -17.14 -6.77
CA ARG A 109 10.14 -18.16 -7.28
C ARG A 109 10.28 -18.07 -8.80
N GLU A 110 9.18 -17.92 -9.52
CA GLU A 110 9.19 -17.86 -10.99
C GLU A 110 9.90 -16.61 -11.49
N GLU A 111 9.64 -15.46 -10.86
CA GLU A 111 10.25 -14.17 -11.20
C GLU A 111 11.60 -13.95 -10.49
N ASN A 112 12.08 -14.89 -9.69
CA ASN A 112 13.31 -14.82 -8.88
C ASN A 112 13.38 -13.56 -8.00
N LEU A 113 12.29 -13.20 -7.34
CA LEU A 113 12.23 -12.02 -6.47
C LEU A 113 13.03 -12.25 -5.18
N ASN A 114 13.89 -11.32 -4.84
CA ASN A 114 14.78 -11.39 -3.66
C ASN A 114 14.27 -10.50 -2.50
N PHE A 115 13.02 -10.04 -2.54
CA PHE A 115 12.37 -9.27 -1.48
C PHE A 115 11.03 -9.91 -1.06
N LYS A 116 10.46 -9.40 0.03
CA LYS A 116 9.24 -9.97 0.60
C LYS A 116 7.99 -9.44 -0.11
N LEU A 117 7.02 -10.33 -0.32
CA LEU A 117 5.67 -9.99 -0.76
C LEU A 117 4.71 -10.18 0.42
N LEU A 118 4.10 -9.08 0.86
CA LEU A 118 3.14 -9.03 1.96
C LEU A 118 1.72 -9.31 1.45
N SER A 119 0.98 -10.16 2.16
CA SER A 119 -0.36 -10.60 1.81
C SER A 119 -1.40 -9.91 2.70
N ASP A 120 -2.09 -8.91 2.19
CA ASP A 120 -3.19 -8.24 2.90
C ASP A 120 -4.56 -8.72 2.39
N GLN A 121 -4.84 -10.02 2.56
CA GLN A 121 -6.12 -10.64 2.17
C GLN A 121 -7.33 -10.03 2.90
N THR A 122 -7.12 -9.33 3.99
CA THR A 122 -8.18 -8.63 4.73
C THR A 122 -8.45 -7.22 4.21
N HIS A 123 -7.60 -6.72 3.34
CA HIS A 123 -7.62 -5.38 2.76
C HIS A 123 -7.49 -4.24 3.78
N LYS A 124 -7.22 -4.56 5.04
CA LYS A 124 -7.22 -3.57 6.13
C LYS A 124 -6.11 -2.55 5.99
N PHE A 125 -4.91 -3.03 5.66
CA PHE A 125 -3.77 -2.14 5.50
C PHE A 125 -3.89 -1.30 4.23
N GLY A 126 -4.24 -1.91 3.09
CA GLY A 126 -4.47 -1.17 1.86
C GLY A 126 -5.61 -0.16 1.95
N LYS A 127 -6.68 -0.45 2.72
CA LYS A 127 -7.72 0.53 3.05
C LYS A 127 -7.16 1.68 3.87
N ALA A 128 -6.39 1.40 4.91
CA ALA A 128 -5.78 2.43 5.75
C ALA A 128 -4.75 3.31 5.00
N MET A 129 -4.09 2.75 3.97
CA MET A 129 -3.17 3.47 3.08
C MET A 129 -3.88 4.25 1.95
N GLY A 130 -5.20 4.11 1.80
CA GLY A 130 -5.95 4.79 0.74
C GLY A 130 -5.75 4.20 -0.66
N VAL A 131 -5.35 2.93 -0.78
CA VAL A 131 -5.03 2.29 -2.06
C VAL A 131 -6.02 1.20 -2.48
N TYR A 132 -6.95 0.78 -1.60
CA TYR A 132 -7.90 -0.26 -1.93
C TYR A 132 -9.00 0.27 -2.86
N ASN A 133 -9.25 -0.42 -3.94
CA ASN A 133 -10.32 -0.12 -4.88
C ASN A 133 -11.50 -1.07 -4.61
N GLU A 134 -12.59 -0.52 -4.07
CA GLU A 134 -13.79 -1.29 -3.69
C GLU A 134 -14.49 -1.93 -4.91
N ASP A 135 -14.40 -1.29 -6.09
CA ASP A 135 -15.07 -1.79 -7.31
C ASP A 135 -14.36 -3.01 -7.89
N SER A 136 -13.03 -3.03 -7.85
CA SER A 136 -12.22 -4.13 -8.40
C SER A 136 -11.80 -5.16 -7.36
N GLY A 137 -11.87 -4.82 -6.06
CA GLY A 137 -11.46 -5.71 -4.97
C GLY A 137 -9.94 -5.89 -4.82
N VAL A 138 -9.14 -5.04 -5.48
CA VAL A 138 -7.67 -5.09 -5.45
C VAL A 138 -7.08 -3.74 -5.09
N PHE A 139 -5.77 -3.66 -4.94
CA PHE A 139 -5.09 -2.39 -4.70
C PHE A 139 -4.82 -1.65 -6.00
N SER A 140 -4.95 -0.32 -5.97
CA SER A 140 -4.38 0.55 -6.99
C SER A 140 -2.86 0.46 -6.93
N ARG A 141 -2.21 0.52 -8.08
CA ARG A 141 -0.75 0.55 -8.15
C ARG A 141 -0.23 1.85 -7.54
N SER A 142 0.51 1.73 -6.46
CA SER A 142 0.98 2.88 -5.67
C SER A 142 2.30 2.55 -4.99
N THR A 143 3.19 3.52 -4.91
CA THR A 143 4.48 3.36 -4.25
C THR A 143 4.69 4.41 -3.17
N PHE A 144 5.33 4.01 -2.08
CA PHE A 144 5.56 4.85 -0.92
C PHE A 144 6.98 4.64 -0.39
N VAL A 145 7.62 5.72 0.03
CA VAL A 145 8.85 5.67 0.84
C VAL A 145 8.50 6.08 2.26
N ILE A 146 8.88 5.26 3.23
CA ILE A 146 8.67 5.49 4.65
C ILE A 146 10.02 5.67 5.32
N GLY A 147 10.19 6.75 6.06
CA GLY A 147 11.41 7.05 6.80
C GLY A 147 11.54 6.27 8.10
N PRO A 148 12.72 6.35 8.76
CA PRO A 148 13.00 5.63 10.00
C PRO A 148 12.12 6.07 11.19
N ASP A 149 11.48 7.23 11.05
CA ASP A 149 10.52 7.79 12.01
C ASP A 149 9.08 7.26 11.79
N GLY A 150 8.86 6.35 10.82
CA GLY A 150 7.56 5.80 10.46
C GLY A 150 6.67 6.76 9.67
N LYS A 151 7.22 7.86 9.19
CA LYS A 151 6.49 8.86 8.40
C LYS A 151 6.68 8.68 6.92
N LEU A 152 5.63 9.03 6.18
CA LEU A 152 5.62 9.04 4.73
C LEU A 152 6.58 10.12 4.21
N LYS A 153 7.56 9.73 3.41
CA LYS A 153 8.54 10.63 2.74
C LYS A 153 8.22 10.85 1.27
N TYR A 154 7.59 9.86 0.65
CA TYR A 154 7.14 9.91 -0.74
C TYR A 154 5.85 9.13 -0.89
N ALA A 155 4.94 9.62 -1.71
CA ALA A 155 3.68 8.96 -2.04
C ALA A 155 3.35 9.17 -3.51
N ASP A 156 3.19 8.06 -4.22
CA ASP A 156 2.63 8.02 -5.56
C ASP A 156 1.47 7.04 -5.59
N TYR A 157 0.27 7.57 -5.78
CA TYR A 157 -0.98 6.80 -5.80
C TYR A 157 -1.41 6.36 -7.21
N ASP A 158 -0.61 6.69 -8.23
CA ASP A 158 -0.90 6.36 -9.64
C ASP A 158 0.37 5.90 -10.38
N TYR A 159 1.19 5.11 -9.67
CA TYR A 159 2.49 4.65 -10.15
C TYR A 159 2.35 3.92 -11.50
N SER A 160 3.11 4.38 -12.49
CA SER A 160 3.10 3.87 -13.86
C SER A 160 4.29 2.94 -14.12
N VAL A 161 4.02 1.82 -14.79
CA VAL A 161 5.06 0.92 -15.31
C VAL A 161 5.29 1.08 -16.81
N LYS A 162 4.74 2.14 -17.41
CA LYS A 162 4.85 2.40 -18.87
C LYS A 162 6.25 2.90 -19.24
N ASP A 163 6.82 3.68 -18.36
CA ASP A 163 8.18 4.20 -18.44
C ASP A 163 8.80 4.20 -17.02
N ASN A 164 10.03 4.62 -16.89
CA ASN A 164 10.74 4.58 -15.61
C ASN A 164 10.64 5.90 -14.82
N GLN A 165 9.80 6.86 -15.22
CA GLN A 165 9.78 8.19 -14.60
C GLN A 165 9.40 8.13 -13.11
N ASP A 166 8.34 7.38 -12.78
CA ASP A 166 7.88 7.26 -11.39
C ASP A 166 8.88 6.47 -10.53
N PHE A 167 9.53 5.45 -11.11
CA PHE A 167 10.59 4.71 -10.44
C PHE A 167 11.82 5.59 -10.15
N GLU A 168 12.25 6.40 -11.10
CA GLU A 168 13.36 7.33 -10.90
C GLU A 168 13.00 8.46 -9.91
N ALA A 169 11.75 8.93 -9.89
CA ALA A 169 11.26 9.87 -8.90
C ALA A 169 11.30 9.29 -7.48
N LEU A 170 10.91 8.02 -7.31
CA LEU A 170 11.03 7.31 -6.04
C LEU A 170 12.50 7.18 -5.61
N LYS A 171 13.39 6.75 -6.52
CA LYS A 171 14.82 6.61 -6.22
C LYS A 171 15.46 7.94 -5.84
N ALA A 172 15.09 9.04 -6.51
CA ALA A 172 15.59 10.36 -6.19
C ALA A 172 15.28 10.80 -4.75
N THR A 173 14.14 10.38 -4.20
CA THR A 173 13.77 10.67 -2.81
C THR A 173 14.72 9.99 -1.81
N LEU A 174 15.23 8.80 -2.13
CA LEU A 174 16.13 8.03 -1.27
C LEU A 174 17.57 8.57 -1.27
N ALA A 175 17.97 9.28 -2.30
CA ALA A 175 19.33 9.82 -2.44
C ALA A 175 19.56 11.12 -1.64
N VAL A 176 18.53 11.67 -1.00
CA VAL A 176 18.55 12.99 -0.32
C VAL A 176 18.63 12.86 1.22
N GLU A 177 18.68 11.63 1.77
CA GLU A 177 18.76 11.39 3.23
C GLU A 177 20.21 11.19 3.74
#